data_dc9bab97dda86182fcd8882ce66e73c8
#
_entry.id   dc9bab97dda86182fcd8882ce66e73c8
#
_cell.length_a   1.000
_cell.length_b   1.000
_cell.length_c   1.000
_cell.angle_alpha   90.00
_cell.angle_beta   90.00
_cell.angle_gamma   90.00
#
_symmetry.space_group_name_H-M   'P 1'
#
loop_
_entity.id
_entity.type
_entity.pdbx_description
1 polymer ?
#
loop_
_entity_poly.entity_id
_entity_poly.type
_entity_poly.pdbx_seq_one_letter_code
_entity_poly.pdbx_strand_id
1 'polypeptide(L)'
;KHEIYLCPNDFFSVLLIVWPAGIYSPIHDHQTWCTFGMLEGEIEESKYVTVNSQNNLNNVRLIENVRHEEGAVTYLGSERNIHRMHNPSKDAAISIHIYGGNYKKIGANVDQIYNT
;
A
#
# COMPACT_ATOMS: atom_id res chain seq x y z
N LYS A 1 11.70 -1.80 4.43
CA LYS A 1 10.94 -3.07 4.30
C LYS A 1 11.82 -4.24 4.71
N HIS A 2 11.25 -5.14 5.46
CA HIS A 2 11.98 -6.32 5.94
C HIS A 2 11.29 -7.59 5.45
N GLU A 3 12.04 -8.45 4.76
CA GLU A 3 11.49 -9.72 4.31
C GLU A 3 11.30 -10.66 5.50
N ILE A 4 10.07 -11.15 5.69
CA ILE A 4 9.74 -12.15 6.69
C ILE A 4 9.72 -13.54 6.06
N TYR A 5 9.13 -13.66 4.88
CA TYR A 5 9.03 -14.93 4.16
C TYR A 5 8.88 -14.71 2.67
N LEU A 6 9.58 -15.51 1.89
CA LEU A 6 9.45 -15.53 0.45
C LEU A 6 9.13 -16.96 0.02
N CYS A 7 7.93 -17.17 -0.52
CA CYS A 7 7.51 -18.49 -0.97
C CYS A 7 8.43 -18.98 -2.11
N PRO A 8 9.01 -20.19 -2.00
CA PRO A 8 9.93 -20.71 -3.04
C PRO A 8 9.32 -20.78 -4.44
N ASN A 9 8.01 -20.95 -4.53
CA ASN A 9 7.29 -21.03 -5.82
C ASN A 9 6.70 -19.67 -6.25
N ASP A 10 7.11 -18.57 -5.63
CA ASP A 10 6.66 -17.22 -5.93
C ASP A 10 5.14 -16.99 -5.80
N PHE A 11 4.45 -17.80 -4.99
CA PHE A 11 3.01 -17.64 -4.79
C PHE A 11 2.67 -16.43 -3.95
N PHE A 12 3.51 -16.13 -2.96
CA PHE A 12 3.31 -14.95 -2.10
C PHE A 12 4.61 -14.59 -1.39
N SER A 13 4.63 -13.38 -0.85
CA SER A 13 5.72 -12.90 0.01
C SER A 13 5.15 -12.15 1.20
N VAL A 14 5.88 -12.19 2.32
CA VAL A 14 5.49 -11.53 3.56
C VAL A 14 6.58 -10.53 3.93
N LEU A 15 6.19 -9.27 4.10
CA LEU A 15 7.09 -8.18 4.47
C LEU A 15 6.60 -7.48 5.72
N LEU A 16 7.56 -7.04 6.54
CA LEU A 16 7.31 -6.09 7.60
C LEU A 16 7.69 -4.71 7.10
N ILE A 17 6.83 -3.74 7.28
CA ILE A 17 7.10 -2.36 6.88
C ILE A 17 7.08 -1.47 8.11
N VAL A 18 8.15 -0.70 8.29
CA VAL A 18 8.25 0.34 9.30
C VAL A 18 7.97 1.68 8.62
N TRP A 19 7.00 2.41 9.13
CA TRP A 19 6.58 3.71 8.61
C TRP A 19 7.09 4.80 9.55
N PRO A 20 8.15 5.52 9.19
CA PRO A 20 8.60 6.63 10.04
C PRO A 20 7.50 7.66 10.28
N ALA A 21 7.61 8.37 11.40
CA ALA A 21 6.67 9.44 11.73
C ALA A 21 6.55 10.44 10.57
N GLY A 22 5.33 10.78 10.21
CA GLY A 22 5.04 11.79 9.19
C GLY A 22 5.25 11.37 7.74
N ILE A 23 5.67 10.14 7.48
CA ILE A 23 5.98 9.71 6.11
C ILE A 23 4.72 9.57 5.25
N TYR A 24 4.87 9.87 3.96
CA TYR A 24 3.88 9.59 2.92
C TYR A 24 4.47 8.62 1.91
N SER A 25 3.68 7.65 1.47
CA SER A 25 4.03 6.90 0.25
C SER A 25 3.61 7.70 -0.98
N PRO A 26 4.12 7.36 -2.17
CA PRO A 26 3.52 7.86 -3.41
C PRO A 26 2.07 7.41 -3.52
N ILE A 27 1.29 8.10 -4.36
CA ILE A 27 -0.02 7.62 -4.79
C ILE A 27 0.25 6.54 -5.84
N HIS A 28 -0.18 5.32 -5.58
CA HIS A 28 0.19 4.17 -6.42
C HIS A 28 -0.90 3.11 -6.44
N ASP A 29 -0.80 2.19 -7.39
CA ASP A 29 -1.60 0.98 -7.41
C ASP A 29 -0.68 -0.25 -7.33
N HIS A 30 -1.28 -1.44 -7.39
CA HIS A 30 -0.56 -2.69 -7.19
C HIS A 30 -0.76 -3.64 -8.37
N GLN A 31 0.26 -4.51 -8.61
CA GLN A 31 0.21 -5.50 -9.68
C GLN A 31 -0.65 -6.71 -9.33
N THR A 32 -0.79 -7.01 -8.04
CA THR A 32 -1.51 -8.16 -7.56
C THR A 32 -2.18 -7.84 -6.23
N TRP A 33 -2.88 -8.82 -5.67
CA TRP A 33 -3.54 -8.63 -4.37
C TRP A 33 -2.50 -8.42 -3.26
N CYS A 34 -2.95 -7.70 -2.26
CA CYS A 34 -2.18 -7.43 -1.05
C CYS A 34 -3.13 -7.43 0.14
N THR A 35 -2.67 -7.95 1.25
CA THR A 35 -3.35 -7.75 2.53
C THR A 35 -2.34 -7.21 3.53
N PHE A 36 -2.77 -6.36 4.45
CA PHE A 36 -1.88 -5.91 5.51
C PHE A 36 -2.61 -5.79 6.83
N GLY A 37 -1.85 -5.95 7.91
CA GLY A 37 -2.33 -5.77 9.27
C GLY A 37 -1.44 -4.78 10.02
N MET A 38 -2.05 -3.98 10.89
CA MET A 38 -1.32 -3.03 11.73
C MET A 38 -0.87 -3.71 13.00
N LEU A 39 0.46 -3.84 13.18
CA LEU A 39 1.06 -4.41 14.39
C LEU A 39 1.25 -3.36 15.46
N GLU A 40 1.61 -2.14 15.10
CA GLU A 40 1.88 -1.06 16.02
C GLU A 40 1.62 0.29 15.36
N GLY A 41 1.00 1.20 16.10
CA GLY A 41 0.71 2.54 15.62
C GLY A 41 -0.49 2.59 14.68
N GLU A 42 -0.56 3.65 13.89
CA GLU A 42 -1.67 3.86 12.97
C GLU A 42 -1.17 4.37 11.61
N ILE A 43 -1.94 4.07 10.59
CA ILE A 43 -1.71 4.53 9.22
C ILE A 43 -3.03 5.09 8.67
N GLU A 44 -2.96 6.21 7.98
CA GLU A 44 -4.06 6.75 7.21
C GLU A 44 -3.90 6.33 5.75
N GLU A 45 -4.93 5.73 5.20
CA GLU A 45 -4.98 5.35 3.79
C GLU A 45 -5.90 6.30 3.05
N SER A 46 -5.38 7.00 2.04
CA SER A 46 -6.15 7.83 1.13
C SER A 46 -6.42 7.05 -0.14
N LYS A 47 -7.68 6.94 -0.52
CA LYS A 47 -8.11 6.20 -1.70
C LYS A 47 -8.49 7.15 -2.82
N TYR A 48 -8.13 6.78 -4.04
CA TYR A 48 -8.29 7.63 -5.23
C TYR A 48 -8.96 6.87 -6.35
N VAL A 49 -9.57 7.64 -7.27
CA VAL A 49 -10.04 7.14 -8.56
C VAL A 49 -9.41 7.94 -9.67
N THR A 50 -9.26 7.32 -10.84
CA THR A 50 -8.75 8.03 -12.01
C THR A 50 -9.73 9.10 -12.46
N VAL A 51 -9.19 10.24 -12.87
CA VAL A 51 -9.94 11.31 -13.48
C VAL A 51 -9.73 11.22 -14.98
N ASN A 52 -10.84 11.16 -15.73
CA ASN A 52 -10.79 11.04 -17.18
C ASN A 52 -10.35 12.38 -17.76
N SER A 53 -9.04 12.51 -18.05
CA SER A 53 -8.45 13.68 -18.65
C SER A 53 -7.84 13.29 -20.00
N GLN A 54 -8.13 14.06 -21.04
CA GLN A 54 -7.61 13.81 -22.39
C GLN A 54 -6.09 13.91 -22.46
N ASN A 55 -5.47 14.67 -21.54
CA ASN A 55 -4.05 14.98 -21.59
C ASN A 55 -3.22 14.30 -20.52
N ASN A 56 -3.83 13.62 -19.54
CA ASN A 56 -3.09 12.97 -18.48
C ASN A 56 -3.91 11.83 -17.86
N LEU A 57 -3.54 10.61 -18.25
CA LEU A 57 -4.20 9.39 -17.77
C LEU A 57 -3.83 9.04 -16.32
N ASN A 58 -2.83 9.75 -15.74
CA ASN A 58 -2.34 9.48 -14.39
C ASN A 58 -2.92 10.44 -13.35
N ASN A 59 -3.87 11.27 -13.73
CA ASN A 59 -4.56 12.14 -12.77
C ASN A 59 -5.59 11.36 -11.97
N VAL A 60 -5.62 11.64 -10.66
CA VAL A 60 -6.52 10.96 -9.75
C VAL A 60 -7.20 11.98 -8.83
N ARG A 61 -8.33 11.58 -8.28
CA ARG A 61 -9.12 12.37 -7.33
C ARG A 61 -9.32 11.57 -6.05
N LEU A 62 -9.10 12.23 -4.91
CA LEU A 62 -9.35 11.63 -3.59
C LEU A 62 -10.84 11.35 -3.41
N ILE A 63 -11.17 10.14 -2.97
CA ILE A 63 -12.56 9.76 -2.69
C ILE A 63 -12.80 9.38 -1.24
N GLU A 64 -11.76 8.94 -0.50
CA GLU A 64 -11.95 8.44 0.86
C GLU A 64 -10.63 8.45 1.61
N ASN A 65 -10.70 8.72 2.92
CA ASN A 65 -9.60 8.49 3.86
C ASN A 65 -10.06 7.48 4.89
N VAL A 66 -9.24 6.47 5.14
CA VAL A 66 -9.50 5.41 6.11
C VAL A 66 -8.35 5.35 7.09
N ARG A 67 -8.64 5.37 8.39
CA ARG A 67 -7.63 5.19 9.43
C ARG A 67 -7.56 3.73 9.82
N HIS A 68 -6.36 3.17 9.77
CA HIS A 68 -6.07 1.80 10.23
C HIS A 68 -5.30 1.89 11.53
N GLU A 69 -5.91 1.43 12.60
CA GLU A 69 -5.31 1.41 13.94
C GLU A 69 -4.71 0.04 14.24
N GLU A 70 -3.97 -0.04 15.34
CA GLU A 70 -3.38 -1.30 15.79
C GLU A 70 -4.42 -2.42 15.84
N GLY A 71 -4.09 -3.55 15.23
CA GLY A 71 -4.99 -4.68 15.11
C GLY A 71 -5.87 -4.69 13.87
N ALA A 72 -5.95 -3.58 13.13
CA ALA A 72 -6.72 -3.53 11.88
C ALA A 72 -6.10 -4.41 10.82
N VAL A 73 -6.95 -5.07 10.02
CA VAL A 73 -6.55 -5.88 8.87
C VAL A 73 -7.34 -5.40 7.67
N THR A 74 -6.68 -5.24 6.55
CA THR A 74 -7.33 -4.83 5.31
C THR A 74 -6.84 -5.68 4.14
N TYR A 75 -7.68 -5.82 3.12
CA TYR A 75 -7.40 -6.59 1.92
C TYR A 75 -7.60 -5.72 0.68
N LEU A 76 -6.61 -5.74 -0.21
CA LEU A 76 -6.67 -5.10 -1.51
C LEU A 76 -6.69 -6.20 -2.58
N GLY A 77 -7.80 -6.32 -3.29
CA GLY A 77 -7.93 -7.32 -4.35
C GLY A 77 -7.05 -7.02 -5.54
N SER A 78 -7.19 -7.85 -6.59
CA SER A 78 -6.45 -7.66 -7.83
C SER A 78 -7.01 -6.53 -8.70
N GLU A 79 -8.11 -5.91 -8.28
CA GLU A 79 -8.63 -4.72 -8.95
C GLU A 79 -7.70 -3.53 -8.70
N ARG A 80 -7.77 -2.53 -9.60
CA ARG A 80 -6.97 -1.32 -9.45
C ARG A 80 -7.42 -0.56 -8.20
N ASN A 81 -6.59 -0.64 -7.16
CA ASN A 81 -6.78 0.10 -5.92
C ASN A 81 -5.70 1.17 -5.84
N ILE A 82 -6.06 2.41 -6.17
CA ILE A 82 -5.12 3.53 -6.15
C ILE A 82 -5.16 4.14 -4.77
N HIS A 83 -4.02 4.22 -4.11
CA HIS A 83 -3.97 4.74 -2.75
C HIS A 83 -2.64 5.39 -2.40
N ARG A 84 -2.65 6.10 -1.29
CA ARG A 84 -1.45 6.62 -0.61
C ARG A 84 -1.56 6.29 0.87
N MET A 85 -0.44 5.87 1.46
CA MET A 85 -0.33 5.63 2.88
C MET A 85 0.40 6.78 3.55
N HIS A 86 -0.04 7.15 4.75
CA HIS A 86 0.55 8.22 5.53
C HIS A 86 0.56 7.86 7.01
N ASN A 87 1.70 8.05 7.67
CA ASN A 87 1.77 7.95 9.12
C ASN A 87 1.58 9.35 9.72
N PRO A 88 0.40 9.67 10.27
CA PRO A 88 0.12 11.02 10.78
C PRO A 88 0.68 11.25 12.19
N SER A 89 1.26 10.24 12.83
CA SER A 89 1.66 10.34 14.22
C SER A 89 3.11 10.77 14.39
N LYS A 90 3.51 10.99 15.64
CA LYS A 90 4.88 11.36 16.01
C LYS A 90 5.79 10.15 16.17
N ASP A 91 5.22 8.94 16.16
CA ASP A 91 5.94 7.69 16.37
C ASP A 91 5.90 6.84 15.11
N ALA A 92 6.90 5.97 14.95
CA ALA A 92 6.89 5.02 13.85
C ALA A 92 5.71 4.06 13.99
N ALA A 93 5.16 3.63 12.86
CA ALA A 93 4.14 2.58 12.80
C ALA A 93 4.74 1.34 12.14
N ILE A 94 4.18 0.18 12.44
CA ILE A 94 4.65 -1.10 11.91
C ILE A 94 3.45 -1.87 11.37
N SER A 95 3.57 -2.32 10.12
CA SER A 95 2.56 -3.16 9.50
C SER A 95 3.20 -4.40 8.89
N ILE A 96 2.41 -5.47 8.79
CA ILE A 96 2.81 -6.70 8.11
C ILE A 96 1.98 -6.83 6.83
N HIS A 97 2.66 -7.11 5.71
CA HIS A 97 2.06 -7.17 4.38
C HIS A 97 2.26 -8.52 3.76
N ILE A 98 1.23 -9.02 3.10
CA ILE A 98 1.31 -10.24 2.28
C ILE A 98 0.95 -9.84 0.86
N TYR A 99 1.89 -10.05 -0.06
CA TYR A 99 1.71 -9.79 -1.48
C TYR A 99 1.53 -11.11 -2.25
N GLY A 100 0.64 -11.11 -3.23
CA GLY A 100 0.45 -12.26 -4.09
C GLY A 100 1.52 -12.34 -5.17
N GLY A 101 2.71 -12.81 -4.79
CA GLY A 101 3.84 -12.94 -5.69
C GLY A 101 5.16 -12.72 -4.97
N ASN A 102 6.24 -12.75 -5.74
CA ASN A 102 7.57 -12.47 -5.23
C ASN A 102 7.81 -10.95 -5.32
N TYR A 103 7.86 -10.27 -4.18
CA TYR A 103 7.99 -8.81 -4.13
C TYR A 103 9.26 -8.30 -4.84
N LYS A 104 10.33 -9.12 -4.90
CA LYS A 104 11.56 -8.74 -5.60
C LYS A 104 11.36 -8.67 -7.11
N LYS A 105 10.45 -9.49 -7.64
CA LYS A 105 10.13 -9.53 -9.08
C LYS A 105 9.09 -8.50 -9.48
N ILE A 106 8.18 -8.15 -8.57
CA ILE A 106 7.06 -7.24 -8.84
C ILE A 106 7.23 -5.87 -8.19
N GLY A 107 8.46 -5.49 -7.83
CA GLY A 107 8.75 -4.15 -7.31
C GLY A 107 7.98 -3.79 -6.04
N ALA A 108 7.87 -4.73 -5.08
CA ALA A 108 7.03 -4.58 -3.89
C ALA A 108 5.56 -4.32 -4.24
N ASN A 109 5.11 -4.93 -5.34
CA ASN A 109 3.74 -4.91 -5.85
C ASN A 109 3.25 -3.53 -6.34
N VAL A 110 4.13 -2.55 -6.48
CA VAL A 110 3.74 -1.27 -7.07
C VAL A 110 3.71 -1.40 -8.59
N ASP A 111 2.58 -1.05 -9.21
CA ASP A 111 2.43 -1.09 -10.66
C ASP A 111 2.61 0.30 -11.28
N GLN A 112 1.90 1.29 -10.78
CA GLN A 112 1.91 2.62 -11.35
C GLN A 112 1.85 3.70 -10.26
N ILE A 113 2.50 4.85 -10.52
CA ILE A 113 2.49 6.02 -9.64
C ILE A 113 1.64 7.10 -10.30
N TYR A 114 0.85 7.80 -9.49
CA TYR A 114 -0.14 8.78 -9.94
C TYR A 114 0.10 10.16 -9.34
N ASN A 115 -0.54 11.16 -9.93
CA ASN A 115 -0.52 12.55 -9.47
C ASN A 115 -1.95 13.04 -9.21
N THR A 116 -2.08 13.94 -8.24
CA THR A 116 -3.35 14.64 -8.00
C THR A 116 -3.46 15.90 -8.84
#